data_7408da8184ae29e9426d24d607bf5af8
#
_entry.id   7408da8184ae29e9426d24d607bf5af8
#
_cell.length_a   1.000
_cell.length_b   1.000
_cell.length_c   1.000
_cell.angle_alpha   90.00
_cell.angle_beta   90.00
_cell.angle_gamma   90.00
#
_symmetry.space_group_name_H-M   'P 1'
#
loop_
_entity.id
_entity.type
_entity.pdbx_description
1 polymer ?
#
loop_
_entity_poly.entity_id
_entity_poly.type
_entity_poly.pdbx_seq_one_letter_code
_entity_poly.pdbx_strand_id
1 'polypeptide(L)'
;MTYHHLSVLVHRQAEKYGDRVALRYRDYETAQWIPITWNQFSGTVRQAANAFVALGVEEQENIGIFSQNKPEWFYVDFGAFANRGVTIPFYATSSPAQAQYIINDAQIRYLF
;
A
#
# COMPACT_ATOMS: atom_id res chain seq x y z
N MET A 1 20.56 -5.61 19.18
CA MET A 1 19.64 -4.71 18.46
C MET A 1 18.72 -5.54 17.58
N THR A 2 17.43 -5.37 17.72
CA THR A 2 16.45 -6.12 16.93
C THR A 2 16.03 -5.28 15.72
N TYR A 3 16.27 -5.78 14.52
CA TYR A 3 15.82 -5.13 13.30
C TYR A 3 14.37 -5.49 13.03
N HIS A 4 13.60 -4.46 12.65
CA HIS A 4 12.21 -4.63 12.26
C HIS A 4 12.05 -4.14 10.83
N HIS A 5 11.64 -5.02 9.94
CA HIS A 5 11.32 -4.65 8.57
C HIS A 5 10.06 -3.79 8.53
N LEU A 6 9.96 -2.89 7.57
CA LEU A 6 8.74 -2.12 7.33
C LEU A 6 7.54 -3.03 7.08
N SER A 7 7.78 -4.22 6.56
CA SER A 7 6.71 -5.21 6.30
C SER A 7 5.93 -5.63 7.54
N VAL A 8 6.52 -5.50 8.73
CA VAL A 8 5.84 -5.88 9.99
C VAL A 8 5.36 -4.68 10.80
N LEU A 9 5.67 -3.47 10.35
CA LEU A 9 5.39 -2.24 11.11
C LEU A 9 3.90 -2.13 11.48
N VAL A 10 3.02 -2.24 10.49
CA VAL A 10 1.57 -2.08 10.68
C VAL A 10 1.03 -3.14 11.65
N HIS A 11 1.48 -4.39 11.52
CA HIS A 11 1.04 -5.49 12.36
C HIS A 11 1.50 -5.32 13.82
N ARG A 12 2.73 -4.85 14.02
CA ARG A 12 3.24 -4.55 15.36
C ARG A 12 2.52 -3.39 16.01
N GLN A 13 2.22 -2.36 15.24
CA GLN A 13 1.42 -1.24 15.75
C GLN A 13 0.00 -1.68 16.09
N ALA A 14 -0.57 -2.61 15.33
CA ALA A 14 -1.88 -3.18 15.64
C ALA A 14 -1.86 -3.98 16.95
N GLU A 15 -0.80 -4.74 17.22
CA GLU A 15 -0.64 -5.44 18.50
C GLU A 15 -0.57 -4.46 19.66
N LYS A 16 0.07 -3.31 19.48
CA LYS A 16 0.29 -2.31 20.52
C LYS A 16 -0.92 -1.41 20.73
N TYR A 17 -1.56 -0.96 19.64
CA TYR A 17 -2.59 0.08 19.69
C TYR A 17 -4.01 -0.42 19.36
N GLY A 18 -4.13 -1.58 18.73
CA GLY A 18 -5.41 -2.27 18.55
C GLY A 18 -6.50 -1.43 17.89
N ASP A 19 -7.47 -1.04 18.68
CA ASP A 19 -8.64 -0.30 18.20
C ASP A 19 -8.46 1.21 18.15
N ARG A 20 -7.25 1.72 18.43
CA ARG A 20 -6.96 3.13 18.23
C ARG A 20 -6.93 3.45 16.74
N VAL A 21 -7.29 4.68 16.41
CA VAL A 21 -7.31 5.16 15.02
C VAL A 21 -5.90 5.27 14.47
N ALA A 22 -5.64 4.60 13.34
CA ALA A 22 -4.39 4.69 12.60
C ALA A 22 -4.48 5.76 11.51
N LEU A 23 -5.56 5.77 10.75
CA LEU A 23 -5.79 6.64 9.61
C LEU A 23 -7.20 7.20 9.65
N ARG A 24 -7.39 8.35 8.98
CA ARG A 24 -8.71 8.88 8.66
C ARG A 24 -8.72 9.29 7.22
N TYR A 25 -9.85 9.03 6.54
CA TYR A 25 -10.03 9.50 5.18
C TYR A 25 -11.34 10.27 5.05
N ARG A 26 -11.38 11.14 4.06
CA ARG A 26 -12.57 11.95 3.80
C ARG A 26 -13.51 11.18 2.88
N ASP A 27 -14.73 10.96 3.35
CA ASP A 27 -15.82 10.47 2.50
C ASP A 27 -16.50 11.69 1.87
N TYR A 28 -16.34 11.87 0.57
CA TYR A 28 -16.88 13.04 -0.12
C TYR A 28 -18.39 12.96 -0.36
N GLU A 29 -18.98 11.77 -0.29
CA GLU A 29 -20.44 11.61 -0.41
C GLU A 29 -21.15 12.07 0.86
N THR A 30 -20.63 11.71 2.01
CA THR A 30 -21.23 12.04 3.32
C THR A 30 -20.60 13.28 3.96
N ALA A 31 -19.52 13.79 3.40
CA ALA A 31 -18.71 14.90 3.95
C ALA A 31 -18.16 14.60 5.35
N GLN A 32 -17.94 13.35 5.67
CA GLN A 32 -17.44 12.91 6.98
C GLN A 32 -16.02 12.37 6.89
N TRP A 33 -15.31 12.44 8.03
CA TRP A 33 -14.02 11.78 8.20
C TRP A 33 -14.24 10.39 8.76
N ILE A 34 -13.80 9.37 8.04
CA ILE A 34 -13.98 7.97 8.42
C ILE A 34 -12.69 7.45 9.06
N PRO A 35 -12.75 6.95 10.30
CA PRO A 35 -11.57 6.40 10.97
C PRO A 35 -11.31 4.95 10.53
N ILE A 36 -10.02 4.61 10.48
CA ILE A 36 -9.54 3.24 10.28
C ILE A 36 -8.66 2.92 11.47
N THR A 37 -8.99 1.88 12.21
CA THR A 37 -8.20 1.44 13.36
C THR A 37 -6.94 0.71 12.91
N TRP A 38 -5.96 0.56 13.82
CA TRP A 38 -4.77 -0.23 13.55
C TRP A 38 -5.10 -1.68 13.22
N ASN A 39 -6.09 -2.27 13.92
CA ASN A 39 -6.53 -3.63 13.61
C ASN A 39 -7.14 -3.75 12.22
N GLN A 40 -7.97 -2.80 11.82
CA GLN A 40 -8.54 -2.75 10.48
C GLN A 40 -7.46 -2.57 9.41
N PHE A 41 -6.53 -1.66 9.66
CA PHE A 41 -5.41 -1.40 8.77
C PHE A 41 -4.55 -2.65 8.57
N SER A 42 -4.16 -3.30 9.66
CA SER A 42 -3.38 -4.55 9.63
C SER A 42 -4.11 -5.64 8.85
N GLY A 43 -5.41 -5.81 9.08
CA GLY A 43 -6.23 -6.79 8.36
C GLY A 43 -6.27 -6.54 6.86
N THR A 44 -6.46 -5.30 6.44
CA THR A 44 -6.51 -4.93 5.02
C THR A 44 -5.15 -5.08 4.34
N VAL A 45 -4.06 -4.72 5.01
CA VAL A 45 -2.70 -4.95 4.51
C VAL A 45 -2.45 -6.44 4.27
N ARG A 46 -2.91 -7.29 5.20
CA ARG A 46 -2.77 -8.75 5.04
C ARG A 46 -3.56 -9.26 3.85
N GLN A 47 -4.76 -8.75 3.63
CA GLN A 47 -5.56 -9.09 2.45
C GLN A 47 -4.86 -8.66 1.16
N ALA A 48 -4.28 -7.47 1.12
CA ALA A 48 -3.52 -6.98 -0.02
C ALA A 48 -2.30 -7.88 -0.31
N ALA A 49 -1.56 -8.26 0.73
CA ALA A 49 -0.42 -9.15 0.60
C ALA A 49 -0.82 -10.51 -0.01
N ASN A 50 -1.93 -11.08 0.48
CA ASN A 50 -2.46 -12.33 -0.04
C ASN A 50 -2.93 -12.20 -1.50
N ALA A 51 -3.53 -11.08 -1.85
CA ALA A 51 -3.95 -10.80 -3.22
C ALA A 51 -2.74 -10.75 -4.17
N PHE A 52 -1.64 -10.15 -3.75
CA PHE A 52 -0.42 -10.09 -4.56
C PHE A 52 0.16 -11.48 -4.81
N VAL A 53 0.16 -12.35 -3.80
CA VAL A 53 0.57 -13.75 -3.99
C VAL A 53 -0.34 -14.44 -5.01
N ALA A 54 -1.65 -14.24 -4.91
CA ALA A 54 -2.62 -14.83 -5.84
C ALA A 54 -2.46 -14.31 -7.27
N LEU A 55 -2.05 -13.04 -7.44
CA LEU A 55 -1.77 -12.45 -8.74
C LEU A 55 -0.46 -12.93 -9.35
N GLY A 56 0.41 -13.57 -8.58
CA GLY A 56 1.71 -14.02 -9.04
C GLY A 56 2.82 -12.98 -8.95
N VAL A 57 2.68 -11.99 -8.09
CA VAL A 57 3.74 -11.00 -7.85
C VAL A 57 4.94 -11.70 -7.23
N GLU A 58 6.10 -11.52 -7.85
CA GLU A 58 7.33 -12.17 -7.43
C GLU A 58 8.10 -11.32 -6.41
N GLU A 59 8.99 -11.97 -5.67
CA GLU A 59 9.90 -11.30 -4.76
C GLU A 59 10.79 -10.32 -5.54
N GLN A 60 11.01 -9.11 -4.99
CA GLN A 60 11.79 -8.03 -5.60
C GLN A 60 11.17 -7.45 -6.88
N GLU A 61 9.94 -7.81 -7.17
CA GLU A 61 9.24 -7.24 -8.33
C GLU A 61 8.85 -5.78 -8.09
N ASN A 62 8.99 -4.95 -9.12
CA ASN A 62 8.55 -3.56 -9.08
C ASN A 62 7.04 -3.46 -9.29
N ILE A 63 6.35 -2.86 -8.33
CA ILE A 63 4.90 -2.68 -8.34
C ILE A 63 4.63 -1.18 -8.39
N GLY A 64 3.87 -0.74 -9.38
CA GLY A 64 3.51 0.67 -9.52
C GLY A 64 2.30 1.05 -8.69
N ILE A 65 2.35 2.24 -8.09
CA ILE A 65 1.21 2.86 -7.42
C ILE A 65 0.95 4.21 -8.10
N PHE A 66 -0.20 4.33 -8.76
CA PHE A 66 -0.62 5.53 -9.47
C PHE A 66 -1.94 6.00 -8.86
N SER A 67 -1.86 6.80 -7.81
CA SER A 67 -3.03 7.18 -7.03
C SER A 67 -2.78 8.48 -6.26
N GLN A 68 -3.87 9.18 -5.98
CA GLN A 68 -3.87 10.25 -4.99
C GLN A 68 -3.66 9.67 -3.59
N ASN A 69 -3.38 10.54 -2.63
CA ASN A 69 -3.24 10.15 -1.22
C ASN A 69 -4.58 9.67 -0.67
N LYS A 70 -4.67 8.39 -0.38
CA LYS A 70 -5.83 7.73 0.21
C LYS A 70 -5.39 6.44 0.90
N PRO A 71 -6.25 5.82 1.75
CA PRO A 71 -5.84 4.63 2.50
C PRO A 71 -5.33 3.48 1.63
N GLU A 72 -5.91 3.28 0.45
CA GLU A 72 -5.55 2.21 -0.48
C GLU A 72 -4.08 2.30 -0.92
N TRP A 73 -3.53 3.52 -0.99
CA TRP A 73 -2.12 3.73 -1.28
C TRP A 73 -1.24 2.97 -0.26
N PHE A 74 -1.59 3.10 1.02
CA PHE A 74 -0.85 2.43 2.11
C PHE A 74 -1.08 0.93 2.10
N TYR A 75 -2.28 0.46 1.75
CA TYR A 75 -2.55 -0.96 1.68
C TYR A 75 -1.70 -1.64 0.62
N VAL A 76 -1.55 -1.02 -0.54
CA VAL A 76 -0.70 -1.52 -1.62
C VAL A 76 0.76 -1.49 -1.20
N ASP A 77 1.22 -0.38 -0.62
CA ASP A 77 2.61 -0.20 -0.22
C ASP A 77 3.05 -1.24 0.83
N PHE A 78 2.32 -1.32 1.93
CA PHE A 78 2.64 -2.28 2.99
C PHE A 78 2.37 -3.73 2.59
N GLY A 79 1.35 -3.97 1.76
CA GLY A 79 1.10 -5.29 1.19
C GLY A 79 2.24 -5.76 0.29
N ALA A 80 2.79 -4.85 -0.51
CA ALA A 80 3.95 -5.13 -1.35
C ALA A 80 5.18 -5.47 -0.50
N PHE A 81 5.43 -4.72 0.60
CA PHE A 81 6.55 -5.02 1.50
C PHE A 81 6.44 -6.42 2.10
N ALA A 82 5.24 -6.89 2.42
CA ALA A 82 5.03 -8.23 2.94
C ALA A 82 5.46 -9.32 1.96
N ASN A 83 5.41 -9.04 0.66
CA ASN A 83 5.84 -9.94 -0.41
C ASN A 83 7.26 -9.62 -0.90
N ARG A 84 8.00 -8.79 -0.18
CA ARG A 84 9.32 -8.30 -0.57
C ARG A 84 9.33 -7.63 -1.93
N GLY A 85 8.22 -7.00 -2.30
CA GLY A 85 8.10 -6.20 -3.51
C GLY A 85 8.75 -4.83 -3.34
N VAL A 86 8.99 -4.17 -4.46
CA VAL A 86 9.51 -2.81 -4.51
C VAL A 86 8.42 -1.91 -5.06
N THR A 87 8.00 -0.91 -4.30
CA THR A 87 6.96 0.01 -4.74
C THR A 87 7.54 1.18 -5.50
N ILE A 88 6.95 1.48 -6.65
CA ILE A 88 7.34 2.60 -7.51
C ILE A 88 6.15 3.57 -7.52
N PRO A 89 6.21 4.65 -6.73
CA PRO A 89 5.12 5.62 -6.71
C PRO A 89 5.16 6.54 -7.92
N PHE A 90 3.97 6.82 -8.47
CA PHE A 90 3.77 7.79 -9.54
C PHE A 90 3.12 9.04 -8.93
N TYR A 91 3.41 10.21 -9.51
CA TYR A 91 2.62 11.38 -9.17
C TYR A 91 1.22 11.24 -9.75
N ALA A 92 0.20 11.57 -8.96
CA ALA A 92 -1.20 11.51 -9.42
C ALA A 92 -1.44 12.42 -10.64
N THR A 93 -0.59 13.43 -10.82
CA THR A 93 -0.64 14.38 -11.92
C THR A 93 0.24 14.00 -13.12
N SER A 94 0.87 12.83 -13.10
CA SER A 94 1.73 12.38 -14.20
C SER A 94 0.94 12.27 -15.50
N SER A 95 1.54 12.74 -16.61
CA SER A 95 0.95 12.58 -17.94
C SER A 95 1.04 11.12 -18.38
N PRO A 96 0.23 10.71 -19.38
CA PRO A 96 0.35 9.35 -19.95
C PRO A 96 1.76 9.03 -20.43
N ALA A 97 2.46 9.98 -21.06
CA ALA A 97 3.82 9.79 -21.53
C ALA A 97 4.81 9.57 -20.38
N GLN A 98 4.67 10.33 -19.28
CA GLN A 98 5.50 10.16 -18.10
C GLN A 98 5.25 8.80 -17.44
N ALA A 99 3.99 8.40 -17.31
CA ALA A 99 3.63 7.10 -16.73
C ALA A 99 4.18 5.97 -17.58
N GLN A 100 4.04 6.05 -18.90
CA GLN A 100 4.57 5.04 -19.83
C GLN A 100 6.09 4.90 -19.69
N TYR A 101 6.81 6.01 -19.57
CA TYR A 101 8.26 5.98 -19.37
C TYR A 101 8.63 5.21 -18.10
N ILE A 102 7.96 5.51 -16.99
CA ILE A 102 8.24 4.86 -15.70
C ILE A 102 7.92 3.36 -15.76
N ILE A 103 6.78 3.01 -16.36
CA ILE A 103 6.36 1.60 -16.50
C ILE A 103 7.41 0.82 -17.29
N ASN A 104 7.89 1.37 -18.40
CA ASN A 104 8.87 0.69 -19.24
C ASN A 104 10.25 0.64 -18.58
N ASP A 105 10.69 1.74 -17.96
CA ASP A 105 12.01 1.82 -17.33
C ASP A 105 12.12 0.88 -16.13
N ALA A 106 11.09 0.84 -15.28
CA ALA A 106 11.04 -0.01 -14.09
C ALA A 106 10.50 -1.42 -14.37
N GLN A 107 10.12 -1.73 -15.61
CA GLN A 107 9.57 -3.03 -16.01
C GLN A 107 8.37 -3.44 -15.15
N ILE A 108 7.44 -2.53 -14.95
CA ILE A 108 6.28 -2.73 -14.10
C ILE A 108 5.26 -3.60 -14.83
N ARG A 109 4.86 -4.73 -14.22
CA ARG A 109 3.79 -5.61 -14.70
C ARG A 109 2.45 -5.35 -14.00
N TYR A 110 2.50 -4.82 -12.79
CA TYR A 110 1.32 -4.56 -11.96
C TYR A 110 1.30 -3.09 -11.56
N LEU A 111 0.20 -2.42 -11.90
CA LEU A 111 -0.04 -1.01 -11.60
C LEU A 111 -1.37 -0.87 -10.85
N PHE A 112 -1.34 -0.24 -9.69
CA PHE A 112 -2.51 -0.02 -8.85
C PHE A 112 -2.83 1.46 -8.69
#